data_70cdd8f60c3a2fc61b6e5c1b31e80275
#
_entry.id   70cdd8f60c3a2fc61b6e5c1b31e80275
#
_cell.length_a   1.000
_cell.length_b   1.000
_cell.length_c   1.000
_cell.angle_alpha   90.00
_cell.angle_beta   90.00
_cell.angle_gamma   90.00
#
_symmetry.space_group_name_H-M   'P 1'
#
loop_
_entity.id
_entity.type
_entity.pdbx_description
1 polymer ?
#
loop_
_entity_poly.entity_id
_entity_poly.type
_entity_poly.pdbx_seq_one_letter_code
_entity_poly.pdbx_strand_id
1 'polypeptide(L)'
;LAGPAIEGLVWPALWENKELNDKSWNDTVKKGVRLSKPLYYVQSQVYMAYLELPNTLFTTRNRNTGELHAELIPFDPRVAQESSDKAVRIVSSLNPDEMSKCTTDEADFRCKFCNFKARCWGAKPAVIATPTDKPSWLRKK
;
A
#
# COMPACT_ATOMS: atom_id res chain seq x y z
N LEU A 1 -11.80 -15.96 -6.82
CA LEU A 1 -11.66 -17.17 -7.63
C LEU A 1 -12.17 -18.37 -6.85
N ALA A 2 -12.84 -19.31 -7.55
CA ALA A 2 -13.06 -20.67 -7.08
C ALA A 2 -12.03 -21.56 -7.78
N GLY A 3 -11.52 -22.58 -7.11
CA GLY A 3 -10.43 -23.39 -7.65
C GLY A 3 -10.28 -24.74 -6.96
N PRO A 4 -9.20 -25.47 -7.28
CA PRO A 4 -8.93 -26.77 -6.69
C PRO A 4 -8.70 -26.69 -5.18
N ALA A 5 -8.82 -27.79 -4.49
CA ALA A 5 -8.49 -27.89 -3.08
C ALA A 5 -7.00 -27.60 -2.85
N ILE A 6 -6.71 -26.56 -2.09
CA ILE A 6 -5.37 -26.20 -1.62
C ILE A 6 -5.46 -26.16 -0.10
N GLU A 7 -4.57 -26.85 0.59
CA GLU A 7 -4.58 -26.94 2.04
C GLU A 7 -4.56 -25.55 2.69
N GLY A 8 -5.49 -25.30 3.59
CA GLY A 8 -5.64 -24.02 4.30
C GLY A 8 -6.28 -22.88 3.49
N LEU A 9 -6.54 -23.06 2.18
CA LEU A 9 -7.19 -22.06 1.35
C LEU A 9 -8.71 -22.27 1.33
N VAL A 10 -9.44 -21.24 1.73
CA VAL A 10 -10.92 -21.20 1.68
C VAL A 10 -11.36 -20.43 0.46
N TRP A 11 -12.17 -21.04 -0.40
CA TRP A 11 -12.75 -20.40 -1.57
C TRP A 11 -14.12 -19.76 -1.27
N PRO A 12 -14.48 -18.63 -1.89
CA PRO A 12 -13.65 -17.84 -2.84
C PRO A 12 -12.50 -17.14 -2.15
N ALA A 13 -11.38 -16.96 -2.86
CA ALA A 13 -10.18 -16.34 -2.34
C ALA A 13 -9.68 -15.23 -3.26
N LEU A 14 -9.02 -14.22 -2.70
CA LEU A 14 -8.26 -13.27 -3.46
C LEU A 14 -6.97 -13.93 -3.98
N TRP A 15 -6.63 -13.70 -5.23
CA TRP A 15 -5.32 -14.04 -5.77
C TRP A 15 -4.55 -12.76 -6.08
N GLU A 16 -3.43 -12.58 -5.40
CA GLU A 16 -2.52 -11.47 -5.62
C GLU A 16 -1.15 -12.01 -6.05
N ASN A 17 -0.66 -11.54 -7.21
CA ASN A 17 0.64 -11.96 -7.75
C ASN A 17 1.58 -10.79 -7.88
N LYS A 18 2.85 -10.97 -7.46
CA LYS A 18 3.90 -9.94 -7.57
C LYS A 18 5.19 -10.52 -8.17
N GLU A 19 5.86 -9.74 -9.01
CA GLU A 19 7.23 -10.02 -9.40
C GLU A 19 8.20 -9.21 -8.55
N LEU A 20 9.16 -9.89 -7.94
CA LEU A 20 10.17 -9.30 -7.07
C LEU A 20 11.58 -9.58 -7.61
N ASN A 21 12.52 -8.66 -7.37
CA ASN A 21 13.93 -8.96 -7.60
C ASN A 21 14.43 -9.97 -6.56
N ASP A 22 15.57 -10.59 -6.82
CA ASP A 22 16.14 -11.64 -5.99
C ASP A 22 16.23 -11.28 -4.49
N LYS A 23 16.80 -10.13 -4.15
CA LYS A 23 16.91 -9.66 -2.77
C LYS A 23 15.54 -9.55 -2.09
N SER A 24 14.58 -8.95 -2.78
CA SER A 24 13.23 -8.70 -2.27
C SER A 24 12.43 -10.00 -2.14
N TRP A 25 12.61 -10.93 -3.08
CA TRP A 25 11.99 -12.25 -3.07
C TRP A 25 12.51 -13.10 -1.91
N ASN A 26 13.83 -13.19 -1.75
CA ASN A 26 14.46 -13.89 -0.62
C ASN A 26 14.03 -13.36 0.75
N ASP A 27 13.89 -12.02 0.86
CA ASP A 27 13.38 -11.40 2.09
C ASP A 27 11.93 -11.81 2.37
N THR A 28 11.09 -11.90 1.32
CA THR A 28 9.70 -12.32 1.44
C THR A 28 9.58 -13.78 1.84
N VAL A 29 10.35 -14.67 1.21
CA VAL A 29 10.39 -16.11 1.57
C VAL A 29 10.78 -16.31 3.05
N LYS A 30 11.75 -15.52 3.54
CA LYS A 30 12.27 -15.65 4.92
C LYS A 30 11.35 -15.06 5.98
N LYS A 31 10.68 -13.95 5.71
CA LYS A 31 9.95 -13.16 6.72
C LYS A 31 8.44 -13.19 6.56
N GLY A 32 7.95 -13.72 5.43
CA GLY A 32 6.56 -13.60 5.03
C GLY A 32 6.19 -12.21 4.50
N VAL A 33 5.04 -12.13 3.84
CA VAL A 33 4.53 -10.90 3.20
C VAL A 33 4.28 -9.80 4.24
N ARG A 34 3.71 -10.15 5.39
CA ARG A 34 3.36 -9.17 6.43
C ARG A 34 4.56 -8.34 6.87
N LEU A 35 5.74 -8.94 7.08
CA LEU A 35 6.93 -8.25 7.57
C LEU A 35 7.78 -7.68 6.44
N SER A 36 7.91 -8.40 5.32
CA SER A 36 8.77 -7.98 4.22
C SER A 36 8.11 -6.97 3.29
N LYS A 37 6.79 -7.04 3.15
CA LYS A 37 5.98 -6.24 2.21
C LYS A 37 4.71 -5.71 2.87
N PRO A 38 4.82 -4.89 3.92
CA PRO A 38 3.66 -4.42 4.68
C PRO A 38 2.61 -3.70 3.82
N LEU A 39 3.02 -3.02 2.75
CA LEU A 39 2.07 -2.37 1.84
C LEU A 39 1.23 -3.39 1.06
N TYR A 40 1.83 -4.49 0.58
CA TYR A 40 1.08 -5.55 -0.12
C TYR A 40 0.17 -6.31 0.85
N TYR A 41 0.65 -6.52 2.09
CA TYR A 41 -0.18 -7.11 3.14
C TYR A 41 -1.43 -6.25 3.39
N VAL A 42 -1.27 -4.96 3.63
CA VAL A 42 -2.39 -4.03 3.86
C VAL A 42 -3.31 -3.95 2.64
N GLN A 43 -2.76 -3.92 1.43
CA GLN A 43 -3.54 -3.94 0.19
C GLN A 43 -4.45 -5.17 0.13
N SER A 44 -3.91 -6.35 0.43
CA SER A 44 -4.69 -7.59 0.47
C SER A 44 -5.81 -7.54 1.52
N GLN A 45 -5.53 -6.98 2.71
CA GLN A 45 -6.55 -6.84 3.77
C GLN A 45 -7.71 -5.94 3.35
N VAL A 46 -7.40 -4.80 2.72
CA VAL A 46 -8.42 -3.88 2.21
C VAL A 46 -9.27 -4.56 1.12
N TYR A 47 -8.64 -5.27 0.19
CA TYR A 47 -9.37 -5.98 -0.86
C TYR A 47 -10.26 -7.10 -0.30
N MET A 48 -9.76 -7.87 0.68
CA MET A 48 -10.56 -8.90 1.34
C MET A 48 -11.79 -8.30 2.05
N ALA A 49 -11.63 -7.15 2.71
CA ALA A 49 -12.75 -6.47 3.35
C ALA A 49 -13.82 -6.04 2.35
N TYR A 50 -13.43 -5.41 1.24
CA TYR A 50 -14.40 -4.92 0.24
C TYR A 50 -15.02 -6.02 -0.61
N LEU A 51 -14.34 -7.15 -0.78
CA LEU A 51 -14.82 -8.28 -1.57
C LEU A 51 -15.41 -9.41 -0.71
N GLU A 52 -15.46 -9.21 0.61
CA GLU A 52 -15.97 -10.19 1.60
C GLU A 52 -15.28 -11.56 1.48
N LEU A 53 -13.94 -11.54 1.32
CA LEU A 53 -13.13 -12.73 1.13
C LEU A 53 -12.40 -13.13 2.43
N PRO A 54 -12.33 -14.43 2.75
CA PRO A 54 -11.73 -14.91 3.99
C PRO A 54 -10.20 -14.95 3.96
N ASN A 55 -9.59 -15.00 2.79
CA ASN A 55 -8.15 -15.14 2.65
C ASN A 55 -7.63 -14.72 1.27
N THR A 56 -6.32 -14.48 1.19
CA THR A 56 -5.57 -14.22 -0.04
C THR A 56 -4.57 -15.34 -0.29
N LEU A 57 -4.57 -15.88 -1.50
CA LEU A 57 -3.42 -16.62 -2.05
C LEU A 57 -2.46 -15.59 -2.63
N PHE A 58 -1.40 -15.26 -1.88
CA PHE A 58 -0.35 -14.38 -2.36
C PHE A 58 0.74 -15.21 -3.03
N THR A 59 1.01 -14.91 -4.29
CA THR A 59 2.08 -15.56 -5.05
C THR A 59 3.12 -14.54 -5.46
N THR A 60 4.39 -14.94 -5.45
CA THR A 60 5.46 -14.08 -5.96
C THR A 60 6.46 -14.88 -6.78
N ARG A 61 6.91 -14.26 -7.87
CA ARG A 61 7.94 -14.81 -8.75
C ARG A 61 9.23 -14.01 -8.57
N ASN A 62 10.34 -14.74 -8.42
CA ASN A 62 11.66 -14.15 -8.52
C ASN A 62 11.97 -13.86 -10.00
N ARG A 63 12.01 -12.60 -10.38
CA ARG A 63 12.25 -12.21 -11.78
C ARG A 63 13.67 -12.52 -12.29
N ASN A 64 14.61 -12.80 -11.39
CA ASN A 64 15.98 -13.14 -11.74
C ASN A 64 16.17 -14.64 -11.98
N THR A 65 15.50 -15.49 -11.17
CA THR A 65 15.68 -16.97 -11.21
C THR A 65 14.47 -17.68 -11.75
N GLY A 66 13.29 -17.04 -11.75
CA GLY A 66 12.02 -17.68 -12.13
C GLY A 66 11.34 -18.47 -11.01
N GLU A 67 11.96 -18.58 -9.84
CA GLU A 67 11.42 -19.29 -8.68
C GLU A 67 10.11 -18.69 -8.21
N LEU A 68 9.20 -19.57 -7.77
CA LEU A 68 7.89 -19.21 -7.26
C LEU A 68 7.82 -19.43 -5.75
N HIS A 69 7.09 -18.55 -5.07
CA HIS A 69 6.73 -18.69 -3.67
C HIS A 69 5.26 -18.34 -3.50
N ALA A 70 4.57 -19.05 -2.62
CA ALA A 70 3.18 -18.81 -2.28
C ALA A 70 3.00 -18.71 -0.77
N GLU A 71 2.12 -17.82 -0.33
CA GLU A 71 1.77 -17.62 1.07
C GLU A 71 0.26 -17.44 1.19
N LEU A 72 -0.37 -18.08 2.17
CA LEU A 72 -1.76 -17.86 2.52
C LEU A 72 -1.85 -16.74 3.55
N ILE A 73 -2.59 -15.69 3.22
CA ILE A 73 -2.80 -14.54 4.09
C ILE A 73 -4.26 -14.56 4.55
N PRO A 74 -4.53 -14.82 5.84
CA PRO A 74 -5.88 -14.75 6.39
C PRO A 74 -6.34 -13.30 6.50
N PHE A 75 -7.66 -13.10 6.49
CA PHE A 75 -8.26 -11.79 6.70
C PHE A 75 -8.05 -11.30 8.14
N ASP A 76 -7.52 -10.09 8.28
CA ASP A 76 -7.36 -9.37 9.56
C ASP A 76 -8.25 -8.11 9.51
N PRO A 77 -9.47 -8.16 10.09
CA PRO A 77 -10.42 -7.06 10.01
C PRO A 77 -9.90 -5.78 10.67
N ARG A 78 -9.02 -5.90 11.66
CA ARG A 78 -8.44 -4.75 12.34
C ARG A 78 -7.53 -3.95 11.39
N VAL A 79 -6.66 -4.63 10.66
CA VAL A 79 -5.76 -3.97 9.69
C VAL A 79 -6.55 -3.32 8.55
N ALA A 80 -7.60 -3.99 8.08
CA ALA A 80 -8.49 -3.44 7.06
C ALA A 80 -9.20 -2.17 7.57
N GLN A 81 -9.75 -2.21 8.79
CA GLN A 81 -10.46 -1.08 9.40
C GLN A 81 -9.52 0.11 9.64
N GLU A 82 -8.35 -0.11 10.24
CA GLU A 82 -7.35 0.94 10.46
C GLU A 82 -6.95 1.64 9.15
N SER A 83 -6.86 0.86 8.05
CA SER A 83 -6.51 1.39 6.73
C SER A 83 -7.65 2.20 6.12
N SER A 84 -8.87 1.72 6.25
CA SER A 84 -10.08 2.44 5.82
C SER A 84 -10.25 3.75 6.58
N ASP A 85 -10.14 3.73 7.91
CA ASP A 85 -10.24 4.92 8.76
C ASP A 85 -9.16 5.96 8.41
N LYS A 86 -7.95 5.50 8.12
CA LYS A 86 -6.88 6.38 7.63
C LYS A 86 -7.23 7.03 6.30
N ALA A 87 -7.78 6.26 5.36
CA ALA A 87 -8.20 6.79 4.06
C ALA A 87 -9.32 7.83 4.22
N VAL A 88 -10.33 7.54 5.04
CA VAL A 88 -11.42 8.47 5.35
C VAL A 88 -10.88 9.78 5.95
N ARG A 89 -9.98 9.70 6.92
CA ARG A 89 -9.36 10.90 7.51
C ARG A 89 -8.61 11.74 6.47
N ILE A 90 -7.86 11.09 5.57
CA ILE A 90 -7.12 11.79 4.51
C ILE A 90 -8.09 12.52 3.56
N VAL A 91 -9.14 11.84 3.12
CA VAL A 91 -10.11 12.41 2.17
C VAL A 91 -10.95 13.52 2.81
N SER A 92 -11.25 13.40 4.11
CA SER A 92 -12.05 14.38 4.86
C SER A 92 -11.24 15.57 5.39
N SER A 93 -9.90 15.48 5.39
CA SER A 93 -9.03 16.56 5.85
C SER A 93 -8.98 17.69 4.84
N LEU A 94 -9.21 18.92 5.32
CA LEU A 94 -9.08 20.14 4.51
C LEU A 94 -7.67 20.72 4.57
N ASN A 95 -6.89 20.32 5.58
CA ASN A 95 -5.54 20.81 5.80
C ASN A 95 -4.57 19.64 6.01
N PRO A 96 -3.53 19.48 5.18
CA PRO A 96 -2.56 18.42 5.33
C PRO A 96 -1.79 18.45 6.67
N ASP A 97 -1.76 19.61 7.37
CA ASP A 97 -1.09 19.74 8.67
C ASP A 97 -1.88 19.07 9.81
N GLU A 98 -3.14 18.70 9.57
CA GLU A 98 -3.95 17.86 10.48
C GLU A 98 -3.53 16.39 10.47
N MET A 99 -2.78 15.98 9.46
CA MET A 99 -2.35 14.60 9.29
C MET A 99 -1.00 14.35 9.97
N SER A 100 -0.90 13.23 10.68
CA SER A 100 0.38 12.80 11.24
C SER A 100 1.38 12.47 10.13
N LYS A 101 2.65 12.79 10.38
CA LYS A 101 3.74 12.40 9.49
C LYS A 101 3.80 10.86 9.36
N CYS A 102 4.23 10.37 8.20
CA CYS A 102 4.36 8.92 7.97
C CYS A 102 5.50 8.27 8.77
N THR A 103 6.37 9.06 9.36
CA THR A 103 7.49 8.67 10.21
C THR A 103 7.86 9.80 11.15
N THR A 104 8.48 9.46 12.28
CA THR A 104 9.05 10.42 13.24
C THR A 104 10.53 10.69 12.98
N ASP A 105 11.14 9.99 12.02
CA ASP A 105 12.55 10.13 11.64
C ASP A 105 12.69 10.78 10.26
N GLU A 106 13.33 11.96 10.21
CA GLU A 106 13.62 12.66 8.95
C GLU A 106 14.60 11.90 8.05
N ALA A 107 15.46 11.04 8.62
CA ALA A 107 16.41 10.22 7.89
C ALA A 107 15.80 8.96 7.27
N ASP A 108 14.53 8.65 7.57
CA ASP A 108 13.81 7.51 7.01
C ASP A 108 13.91 7.50 5.48
N PHE A 109 14.15 6.31 4.90
CA PHE A 109 14.32 6.18 3.46
C PHE A 109 13.13 6.70 2.66
N ARG A 110 11.91 6.65 3.21
CA ARG A 110 10.70 7.20 2.59
C ARG A 110 10.80 8.70 2.38
N CYS A 111 11.51 9.40 3.28
CA CYS A 111 11.73 10.83 3.18
C CYS A 111 12.77 11.23 2.11
N LYS A 112 13.69 10.31 1.74
CA LYS A 112 14.73 10.61 0.75
C LYS A 112 14.18 10.94 -0.64
N PHE A 113 13.06 10.30 -1.00
CA PHE A 113 12.42 10.44 -2.31
C PHE A 113 11.07 11.15 -2.24
N CYS A 114 10.73 11.73 -1.07
CA CYS A 114 9.46 12.41 -0.87
C CYS A 114 9.52 13.87 -1.34
N ASN A 115 8.70 14.21 -2.32
CA ASN A 115 8.59 15.58 -2.82
C ASN A 115 8.07 16.58 -1.77
N PHE A 116 7.45 16.08 -0.70
CA PHE A 116 6.91 16.89 0.39
C PHE A 116 7.83 16.94 1.63
N LYS A 117 9.06 16.42 1.53
CA LYS A 117 9.99 16.38 2.67
C LYS A 117 10.18 17.75 3.31
N ALA A 118 10.45 18.77 2.51
CA ALA A 118 10.66 20.13 2.99
C ALA A 118 9.46 20.67 3.76
N ARG A 119 8.24 20.41 3.29
CA ARG A 119 7.01 20.80 3.98
C ARG A 119 6.84 20.05 5.31
N CYS A 120 7.09 18.75 5.32
CA CYS A 120 6.93 17.90 6.51
C CYS A 120 7.91 18.28 7.64
N TRP A 121 9.13 18.72 7.30
CA TRP A 121 10.24 18.83 8.25
C TRP A 121 10.74 20.26 8.48
N GLY A 122 10.03 21.29 8.00
CA GLY A 122 10.30 22.64 8.49
C GLY A 122 10.65 23.72 7.47
N ALA A 123 10.55 23.48 6.17
CA ALA A 123 10.42 24.62 5.28
C ALA A 123 8.99 25.17 5.45
N LYS A 124 8.84 26.39 6.00
CA LYS A 124 7.56 27.09 5.91
C LYS A 124 7.12 27.04 4.44
N PRO A 125 5.89 26.64 4.13
CA PRO A 125 5.45 26.60 2.75
C PRO A 125 5.68 27.98 2.14
N ALA A 126 6.43 28.04 1.05
CA ALA A 126 6.25 29.14 0.13
C ALA A 126 4.74 29.18 -0.13
N VAL A 127 4.12 30.31 0.12
CA VAL A 127 2.70 30.52 -0.16
C VAL A 127 2.52 30.10 -1.61
N ILE A 128 1.98 28.91 -1.82
CA ILE A 128 1.59 28.48 -3.17
C ILE A 128 0.43 29.40 -3.46
N ALA A 129 0.70 30.43 -4.27
CA ALA A 129 -0.35 31.25 -4.84
C ALA A 129 -1.37 30.28 -5.40
N THR A 130 -2.58 30.31 -4.88
CA THR A 130 -3.68 29.52 -5.43
C THR A 130 -3.67 29.76 -6.94
N PRO A 131 -3.64 28.72 -7.78
CA PRO A 131 -3.70 28.92 -9.21
C PRO A 131 -5.03 29.63 -9.51
N THR A 132 -5.01 30.95 -9.62
CA THR A 132 -6.16 31.75 -10.02
C THR A 132 -6.46 31.56 -11.51
N ASP A 133 -5.57 30.88 -12.21
CA ASP A 133 -5.71 30.57 -13.62
C ASP A 133 -6.08 29.11 -13.85
N LYS A 134 -7.31 28.89 -14.35
CA LYS A 134 -7.68 27.59 -14.90
C LYS A 134 -6.67 27.20 -15.96
N PRO A 135 -6.21 25.94 -16.00
CA PRO A 135 -5.32 25.44 -17.03
C PRO A 135 -5.84 25.83 -18.42
N SER A 136 -4.93 26.14 -19.33
CA SER A 136 -5.29 26.67 -20.68
C SER A 136 -6.29 25.80 -21.44
N TRP A 137 -6.29 24.48 -21.20
CA TRP A 137 -7.20 23.51 -21.78
C TRP A 137 -8.64 23.56 -21.21
N LEU A 138 -8.84 24.22 -20.07
CA LEU A 138 -10.16 24.47 -19.45
C LEU A 138 -10.78 25.81 -19.85
N ARG A 139 -10.08 26.65 -20.60
CA ARG A 139 -10.62 27.88 -21.14
C ARG A 139 -11.48 27.52 -22.35
N LYS A 140 -12.79 27.48 -22.15
CA LYS A 140 -13.72 27.35 -23.28
C LYS A 140 -13.51 28.54 -24.23
N LYS A 141 -13.39 28.25 -25.52
CA LYS A 141 -13.55 29.23 -26.60
C LYS A 141 -14.96 29.76 -26.59
#